data_78601a0028e0e346bfa09b62d6b0eec4
#
_entry.id   78601a0028e0e346bfa09b62d6b0eec4
#
_cell.length_a   1.000
_cell.length_b   1.000
_cell.length_c   1.000
_cell.angle_alpha   90.00
_cell.angle_beta   90.00
_cell.angle_gamma   90.00
#
_symmetry.space_group_name_H-M   'P 1'
#
loop_
_entity.id
_entity.type
_entity.pdbx_description
1 polymer ?
#
loop_
_entity_poly.entity_id
_entity_poly.type
_entity_poly.pdbx_seq_one_letter_code
_entity_poly.pdbx_strand_id
1 'polypeptide(L)'
;MVSVEVLMEMLMPYVSAGKLQILLNHKAQSSDVQGDEVLAVTVRDRQNGELVTLTAPYFVDATECGDLLPLTKTEYVTGSESQEDTKELHAAKQSNPLNNQAFTVCFAMEYIPGEDWTIDK
;
A
#
# COMPACT_ATOMS: atom_id res chain seq x y z
N MET A 1 8.31 16.85 -10.21
CA MET A 1 8.33 16.00 -8.98
C MET A 1 9.39 14.91 -9.21
N VAL A 2 10.62 15.18 -8.74
CA VAL A 2 11.84 14.40 -9.07
C VAL A 2 11.70 12.89 -8.80
N SER A 3 11.06 12.52 -7.68
CA SER A 3 10.92 11.09 -7.31
C SER A 3 10.10 10.27 -8.32
N VAL A 4 9.05 10.86 -8.88
CA VAL A 4 8.21 10.18 -9.89
C VAL A 4 8.97 10.03 -11.19
N GLU A 5 9.74 11.04 -11.58
CA GLU A 5 10.59 11.01 -12.80
C GLU A 5 11.61 9.89 -12.69
N VAL A 6 12.34 9.80 -11.58
CA VAL A 6 13.33 8.74 -11.35
C VAL A 6 12.70 7.35 -11.39
N LEU A 7 11.54 7.16 -10.73
CA LEU A 7 10.82 5.88 -10.77
C LEU A 7 10.39 5.52 -12.19
N MET A 8 9.87 6.49 -12.94
CA MET A 8 9.47 6.25 -14.33
C MET A 8 10.66 5.94 -15.22
N GLU A 9 11.80 6.62 -15.06
CA GLU A 9 13.04 6.29 -15.79
C GLU A 9 13.48 4.85 -15.55
N MET A 10 13.40 4.36 -14.32
CA MET A 10 13.72 2.96 -13.99
C MET A 10 12.77 1.95 -14.64
N LEU A 11 11.49 2.30 -14.83
CA LEU A 11 10.46 1.40 -15.34
C LEU A 11 10.32 1.45 -16.87
N MET A 12 10.61 2.59 -17.49
CA MET A 12 10.41 2.81 -18.94
C MET A 12 11.05 1.77 -19.85
N PRO A 13 12.27 1.25 -19.59
CA PRO A 13 12.84 0.19 -20.43
C PRO A 13 11.96 -1.08 -20.50
N TYR A 14 11.30 -1.42 -19.40
CA TYR A 14 10.42 -2.59 -19.32
C TYR A 14 9.05 -2.32 -19.95
N VAL A 15 8.53 -1.10 -19.78
CA VAL A 15 7.29 -0.65 -20.42
C VAL A 15 7.47 -0.63 -21.94
N SER A 16 8.56 -0.04 -22.42
CA SER A 16 8.87 0.04 -23.86
C SER A 16 9.11 -1.33 -24.51
N ALA A 17 9.64 -2.28 -23.73
CA ALA A 17 9.81 -3.66 -24.18
C ALA A 17 8.53 -4.50 -24.09
N GLY A 18 7.39 -3.95 -23.66
CA GLY A 18 6.12 -4.67 -23.47
C GLY A 18 6.15 -5.69 -22.32
N LYS A 19 7.14 -5.61 -21.43
CA LYS A 19 7.30 -6.53 -20.28
C LYS A 19 6.63 -6.02 -19.01
N LEU A 20 6.24 -4.77 -18.98
CA LEU A 20 5.58 -4.12 -17.84
C LEU A 20 4.43 -3.26 -18.35
N GLN A 21 3.27 -3.40 -17.71
CA GLN A 21 2.12 -2.52 -17.89
C GLN A 21 1.82 -1.81 -16.57
N ILE A 22 1.66 -0.50 -16.60
CA ILE A 22 1.29 0.31 -15.44
C ILE A 22 -0.15 0.76 -15.61
N LEU A 23 -1.03 0.34 -14.72
CA LEU A 23 -2.43 0.73 -14.68
C LEU A 23 -2.60 1.84 -13.64
N LEU A 24 -2.57 3.10 -14.08
CA LEU A 24 -2.79 4.25 -13.19
C LEU A 24 -4.26 4.37 -12.81
N ASN A 25 -4.52 4.93 -11.61
CA ASN A 25 -5.85 5.17 -11.06
C ASN A 25 -6.69 3.89 -10.82
N HIS A 26 -6.10 2.73 -10.87
CA HIS A 26 -6.80 1.47 -10.58
C HIS A 26 -6.68 1.12 -9.10
N LYS A 27 -7.76 0.59 -8.55
CA LYS A 27 -7.81 0.06 -7.17
C LYS A 27 -8.39 -1.35 -7.19
N ALA A 28 -7.77 -2.27 -6.44
CA ALA A 28 -8.31 -3.60 -6.22
C ALA A 28 -9.71 -3.53 -5.58
N GLN A 29 -10.65 -4.29 -6.14
CA GLN A 29 -12.05 -4.29 -5.69
C GLN A 29 -12.52 -5.67 -5.21
N SER A 30 -12.11 -6.72 -5.89
CA SER A 30 -12.45 -8.10 -5.56
C SER A 30 -11.38 -9.07 -6.03
N SER A 31 -11.42 -10.27 -5.51
CA SER A 31 -10.58 -11.38 -5.96
C SER A 31 -11.40 -12.65 -6.17
N ASP A 32 -10.89 -13.53 -7.00
CA ASP A 32 -11.34 -14.91 -7.14
C ASP A 32 -10.32 -15.82 -6.50
N VAL A 33 -10.74 -16.62 -5.52
CA VAL A 33 -9.85 -17.44 -4.69
C VAL A 33 -10.41 -18.86 -4.62
N GLN A 34 -9.55 -19.84 -4.83
CA GLN A 34 -9.89 -21.25 -4.68
C GLN A 34 -8.93 -21.93 -3.69
N GLY A 35 -9.42 -22.24 -2.48
CA GLY A 35 -8.57 -22.71 -1.38
C GLY A 35 -7.54 -21.62 -1.03
N ASP A 36 -6.26 -21.97 -1.12
CA ASP A 36 -5.13 -21.07 -0.83
C ASP A 36 -4.55 -20.42 -2.08
N GLU A 37 -5.22 -20.52 -3.22
CA GLU A 37 -4.76 -19.98 -4.50
C GLU A 37 -5.62 -18.77 -4.92
N VAL A 38 -4.95 -17.66 -5.23
CA VAL A 38 -5.58 -16.48 -5.84
C VAL A 38 -5.57 -16.65 -7.35
N LEU A 39 -6.74 -16.82 -7.96
CA LEU A 39 -6.90 -17.04 -9.39
C LEU A 39 -6.94 -15.75 -10.19
N ALA A 40 -7.58 -14.74 -9.64
CA ALA A 40 -7.73 -13.44 -10.28
C ALA A 40 -7.91 -12.31 -9.27
N VAL A 41 -7.55 -11.10 -9.67
CA VAL A 41 -7.84 -9.86 -8.97
C VAL A 41 -8.55 -8.92 -9.94
N THR A 42 -9.73 -8.44 -9.56
CA THR A 42 -10.46 -7.43 -10.31
C THR A 42 -10.15 -6.05 -9.75
N VAL A 43 -9.67 -5.17 -10.62
CA VAL A 43 -9.37 -3.78 -10.31
C VAL A 43 -10.38 -2.86 -10.96
N ARG A 44 -10.69 -1.75 -10.30
CA ARG A 44 -11.57 -0.70 -10.83
C ARG A 44 -10.75 0.52 -11.21
N ASP A 45 -10.95 1.02 -12.43
CA ASP A 45 -10.52 2.35 -12.81
C ASP A 45 -11.37 3.40 -12.05
N ARG A 46 -10.70 4.26 -11.30
CA ARG A 46 -11.36 5.30 -10.48
C ARG A 46 -11.83 6.51 -11.28
N GLN A 47 -11.44 6.62 -12.55
CA GLN A 47 -11.85 7.72 -13.43
C GLN A 47 -13.15 7.42 -14.16
N ASN A 48 -13.28 6.23 -14.75
CA ASN A 48 -14.44 5.85 -15.56
C ASN A 48 -15.29 4.73 -14.94
N GLY A 49 -14.81 4.08 -13.88
CA GLY A 49 -15.50 3.01 -13.17
C GLY A 49 -15.40 1.63 -13.84
N GLU A 50 -14.65 1.51 -14.92
CA GLU A 50 -14.45 0.23 -15.62
C GLU A 50 -13.74 -0.80 -14.72
N LEU A 51 -14.09 -2.06 -14.93
CA LEU A 51 -13.50 -3.19 -14.23
C LEU A 51 -12.57 -3.95 -15.16
N VAL A 52 -11.37 -4.23 -14.67
CA VAL A 52 -10.39 -5.07 -15.36
C VAL A 52 -10.04 -6.25 -14.46
N THR A 53 -10.20 -7.47 -14.98
CA THR A 53 -9.80 -8.68 -14.27
C THR A 53 -8.40 -9.09 -14.71
N LEU A 54 -7.50 -9.20 -13.75
CA LEU A 54 -6.11 -9.59 -13.92
C LEU A 54 -5.94 -11.03 -13.46
N THR A 55 -5.30 -11.84 -14.28
CA THR A 55 -4.92 -13.22 -13.96
C THR A 55 -3.42 -13.36 -14.06
N ALA A 56 -2.80 -14.01 -13.09
CA ALA A 56 -1.36 -14.20 -13.02
C ALA A 56 -1.04 -15.41 -12.13
N PRO A 57 0.13 -16.02 -12.30
CA PRO A 57 0.59 -17.07 -11.39
C PRO A 57 1.00 -16.55 -10.00
N TYR A 58 1.26 -15.24 -9.88
CA TYR A 58 1.64 -14.59 -8.62
C TYR A 58 0.99 -13.21 -8.53
N PHE A 59 0.54 -12.87 -7.33
CA PHE A 59 0.07 -11.55 -6.95
C PHE A 59 0.93 -11.01 -5.81
N VAL A 60 1.35 -9.77 -5.91
CA VAL A 60 2.15 -9.08 -4.88
C VAL A 60 1.34 -7.90 -4.37
N ASP A 61 1.00 -7.92 -3.09
CA ASP A 61 0.40 -6.77 -2.44
C ASP A 61 1.50 -5.82 -1.94
N ALA A 62 1.61 -4.68 -2.57
CA ALA A 62 2.48 -3.59 -2.16
C ALA A 62 1.66 -2.32 -1.83
N THR A 63 0.41 -2.50 -1.43
CA THR A 63 -0.44 -1.40 -0.96
C THR A 63 -0.04 -0.97 0.44
N GLU A 64 -0.33 0.27 0.81
CA GLU A 64 0.01 0.82 2.13
C GLU A 64 -0.66 0.07 3.30
N CYS A 65 -1.84 -0.51 3.07
CA CYS A 65 -2.65 -1.14 4.12
C CYS A 65 -2.89 -2.63 3.91
N GLY A 66 -2.22 -3.28 2.94
CA GLY A 66 -2.48 -4.68 2.62
C GLY A 66 -3.88 -4.88 2.05
N ASP A 67 -4.29 -4.04 1.10
CA ASP A 67 -5.67 -4.00 0.58
C ASP A 67 -6.13 -5.34 -0.03
N LEU A 68 -5.20 -6.18 -0.49
CA LEU A 68 -5.52 -7.50 -1.04
C LEU A 68 -5.81 -8.55 0.04
N LEU A 69 -5.24 -8.42 1.24
CA LEU A 69 -5.38 -9.43 2.30
C LEU A 69 -6.85 -9.73 2.63
N PRO A 70 -7.70 -8.72 2.92
CA PRO A 70 -9.12 -8.99 3.18
C PRO A 70 -9.88 -9.47 1.93
N LEU A 71 -9.48 -9.04 0.74
CA LEU A 71 -10.12 -9.45 -0.51
C LEU A 71 -9.84 -10.93 -0.81
N THR A 72 -8.61 -11.36 -0.59
CA THR A 72 -8.18 -12.76 -0.81
C THR A 72 -8.50 -13.68 0.36
N LYS A 73 -9.03 -13.13 1.47
CA LYS A 73 -9.27 -13.86 2.73
C LYS A 73 -8.00 -14.47 3.32
N THR A 74 -6.84 -13.89 2.98
CA THR A 74 -5.57 -14.26 3.59
C THR A 74 -5.57 -13.84 5.05
N GLU A 75 -5.06 -14.70 5.92
CA GLU A 75 -4.96 -14.43 7.35
C GLU A 75 -3.96 -13.29 7.61
N TYR A 76 -4.35 -12.35 8.46
CA TYR A 76 -3.49 -11.22 8.86
C TYR A 76 -3.82 -10.75 10.27
N VAL A 77 -2.89 -10.03 10.87
CA VAL A 77 -3.03 -9.39 12.18
C VAL A 77 -2.91 -7.88 12.05
N THR A 78 -3.51 -7.15 12.98
CA THR A 78 -3.40 -5.69 13.06
C THR A 78 -2.93 -5.27 14.46
N GLY A 79 -2.32 -4.09 14.54
CA GLY A 79 -1.84 -3.54 15.80
C GLY A 79 -0.57 -4.20 16.30
N SER A 80 -0.40 -4.22 17.63
CA SER A 80 0.75 -4.84 18.26
C SER A 80 0.44 -6.27 18.69
N GLU A 81 1.35 -7.18 18.34
CA GLU A 81 1.33 -8.57 18.80
C GLU A 81 1.85 -8.68 20.23
N SER A 82 1.58 -9.81 20.90
CA SER A 82 2.08 -10.04 22.24
C SER A 82 3.49 -10.62 22.26
N GLN A 83 4.19 -10.44 23.39
CA GLN A 83 5.49 -11.09 23.61
C GLN A 83 5.38 -12.61 23.58
N GLU A 84 4.23 -13.17 23.95
CA GLU A 84 4.03 -14.61 23.89
C GLU A 84 3.98 -15.11 22.45
N ASP A 85 3.38 -14.36 21.54
CA ASP A 85 3.26 -14.71 20.12
C ASP A 85 4.61 -14.58 19.38
N THR A 86 5.29 -13.45 19.54
CA THR A 86 6.49 -13.10 18.76
C THR A 86 7.79 -13.51 19.42
N LYS A 87 7.82 -13.71 20.76
CA LYS A 87 9.02 -13.92 21.58
C LYS A 87 10.00 -12.75 21.55
N GLU A 88 9.58 -11.56 21.10
CA GLU A 88 10.41 -10.38 21.10
C GLU A 88 10.58 -9.79 22.50
N LEU A 89 11.82 -9.42 22.85
CA LEU A 89 12.19 -8.98 24.19
C LEU A 89 11.39 -7.77 24.69
N HIS A 90 11.07 -6.84 23.77
CA HIS A 90 10.40 -5.58 24.09
C HIS A 90 8.93 -5.53 23.63
N ALA A 91 8.39 -6.63 23.13
CA ALA A 91 6.97 -6.70 22.78
C ALA A 91 6.08 -6.54 24.03
N ALA A 92 4.88 -6.01 23.82
CA ALA A 92 3.90 -5.88 24.88
C ALA A 92 3.50 -7.27 25.43
N LYS A 93 3.14 -7.34 26.71
CA LYS A 93 2.69 -8.61 27.32
C LYS A 93 1.40 -9.14 26.70
N GLN A 94 0.55 -8.23 26.24
CA GLN A 94 -0.73 -8.55 25.61
C GLN A 94 -0.81 -7.88 24.25
N SER A 95 -1.39 -8.56 23.28
CA SER A 95 -1.67 -8.01 21.96
C SER A 95 -2.72 -6.90 22.04
N ASN A 96 -2.60 -5.91 21.18
CA ASN A 96 -3.59 -4.83 21.06
C ASN A 96 -3.84 -4.51 19.58
N PRO A 97 -4.92 -5.05 18.98
CA PRO A 97 -5.23 -4.82 17.56
C PRO A 97 -5.47 -3.36 17.17
N LEU A 98 -5.74 -2.49 18.15
CA LEU A 98 -5.95 -1.06 17.92
C LEU A 98 -4.67 -0.23 18.04
N ASN A 99 -3.55 -0.81 18.48
CA ASN A 99 -2.27 -0.14 18.61
C ASN A 99 -1.52 -0.14 17.26
N ASN A 100 -2.07 0.55 16.29
CA ASN A 100 -1.47 0.71 14.97
C ASN A 100 -0.48 1.88 14.94
N GLN A 101 0.49 1.81 14.02
CA GLN A 101 1.42 2.90 13.81
C GLN A 101 0.67 4.17 13.38
N ALA A 102 1.02 5.30 14.00
CA ALA A 102 0.52 6.59 13.58
C ALA A 102 1.01 6.94 12.16
N PHE A 103 0.16 7.59 11.38
CA PHE A 103 0.55 8.09 10.07
C PHE A 103 1.24 9.46 10.19
N THR A 104 2.10 9.74 9.23
CA THR A 104 2.79 11.03 9.10
C THR A 104 2.36 11.71 7.80
N VAL A 105 1.98 12.98 7.91
CA VAL A 105 1.73 13.83 6.76
C VAL A 105 2.98 14.67 6.49
N CYS A 106 3.60 14.47 5.34
CA CYS A 106 4.74 15.28 4.92
C CYS A 106 4.27 16.62 4.36
N PHE A 107 4.95 17.70 4.77
CA PHE A 107 4.73 19.04 4.23
C PHE A 107 6.06 19.78 4.10
N ALA A 108 6.11 20.72 3.17
CA ALA A 108 7.28 21.56 2.98
C ALA A 108 7.24 22.73 3.94
N MET A 109 8.37 23.03 4.56
CA MET A 109 8.56 24.23 5.38
C MET A 109 9.72 25.05 4.84
N GLU A 110 9.59 26.36 4.93
CA GLU A 110 10.66 27.30 4.65
C GLU A 110 10.92 28.15 5.90
N TYR A 111 12.19 28.40 6.19
CA TYR A 111 12.57 29.35 7.21
C TYR A 111 13.15 30.61 6.55
N ILE A 112 12.50 31.76 6.78
CA ILE A 112 12.95 33.04 6.26
C ILE A 112 13.46 33.86 7.46
N PRO A 113 14.76 34.15 7.55
CA PRO A 113 15.31 34.91 8.67
C PRO A 113 14.68 36.30 8.81
N GLY A 114 14.20 36.63 10.00
CA GLY A 114 13.61 37.93 10.32
C GLY A 114 12.12 38.08 10.01
N GLU A 115 11.48 37.03 9.51
CA GLU A 115 10.03 36.99 9.32
C GLU A 115 9.35 36.12 10.37
N ASP A 116 8.18 36.51 10.79
CA ASP A 116 7.33 35.78 11.73
C ASP A 116 6.04 35.35 11.02
N TRP A 117 5.92 34.04 10.82
CA TRP A 117 4.76 33.39 10.18
C TRP A 117 3.94 32.58 11.18
N THR A 118 4.01 32.95 12.47
CA THR A 118 3.24 32.28 13.51
C THR A 118 1.74 32.38 13.20
N ILE A 119 1.07 31.23 13.19
CA ILE A 119 -0.38 31.16 13.01
C ILE A 119 -1.03 31.17 14.39
N ASP A 120 -1.95 32.10 14.62
CA ASP A 120 -2.78 32.10 15.82
C ASP A 120 -3.65 30.82 15.86
N LYS A 121 -3.71 30.18 17.03
CA LYS A 121 -4.46 28.95 17.25
C LYS A 121 -5.94 29.22 17.46
#